data_8f74dd6706b55027ad63295b7859da45
#
_entry.id   8f74dd6706b55027ad63295b7859da45
#
_cell.length_a   1.000
_cell.length_b   1.000
_cell.length_c   1.000
_cell.angle_alpha   90.00
_cell.angle_beta   90.00
_cell.angle_gamma   90.00
#
_symmetry.space_group_name_H-M   'P 1'
#
loop_
_entity.id
_entity.type
_entity.pdbx_description
1 polymer ?
#
loop_
_entity_poly.entity_id
_entity_poly.type
_entity_poly.pdbx_seq_one_letter_code
_entity_poly.pdbx_strand_id
1 'polypeptide(L)'
;MQENMKEYLTEKEAKEKRLEEYTEKIQEKVLSRSSETIRQLVEERHRQKMTQQEIADITGIKPSNMARFESGGRVPTLVVLEKYANALGKHIEIKICDD
;
A
#
# COMPACT_ATOMS: atom_id res chain seq x y z
N MET A 1 5.98 31.69 -32.42
CA MET A 1 6.57 30.40 -32.12
C MET A 1 6.97 30.27 -30.64
N GLN A 2 7.71 31.20 -30.07
CA GLN A 2 8.12 31.13 -28.65
C GLN A 2 6.94 31.17 -27.67
N GLU A 3 5.89 31.94 -28.00
CA GLU A 3 4.69 32.04 -27.17
C GLU A 3 3.90 30.74 -27.14
N ASN A 4 3.74 30.08 -28.29
CA ASN A 4 3.06 28.79 -28.39
C ASN A 4 3.81 27.70 -27.62
N MET A 5 5.14 27.76 -27.64
CA MET A 5 5.96 26.81 -26.91
C MET A 5 5.80 27.01 -25.40
N LYS A 6 5.78 28.26 -24.93
CA LYS A 6 5.56 28.58 -23.51
C LYS A 6 4.18 28.12 -23.04
N GLU A 7 3.14 28.36 -23.84
CA GLU A 7 1.79 27.90 -23.51
C GLU A 7 1.72 26.39 -23.43
N TYR A 8 2.33 25.69 -24.38
CA TYR A 8 2.38 24.23 -24.39
C TYR A 8 3.09 23.69 -23.14
N LEU A 9 4.26 24.24 -22.78
CA LEU A 9 5.02 23.80 -21.59
C LEU A 9 4.26 24.08 -20.30
N THR A 10 3.58 25.23 -20.21
CA THR A 10 2.76 25.58 -19.04
C THR A 10 1.58 24.62 -18.89
N GLU A 11 0.90 24.30 -19.99
CA GLU A 11 -0.20 23.34 -19.98
C GLU A 11 0.28 21.94 -19.60
N LYS A 12 1.42 21.53 -20.13
CA LYS A 12 2.03 20.23 -19.80
C LYS A 12 2.38 20.14 -18.32
N GLU A 13 3.02 21.17 -17.78
CA GLU A 13 3.37 21.24 -16.36
C GLU A 13 2.13 21.19 -15.47
N ALA A 14 1.09 21.95 -15.80
CA ALA A 14 -0.17 21.96 -15.06
C ALA A 14 -0.84 20.59 -15.10
N LYS A 15 -0.81 19.90 -16.23
CA LYS A 15 -1.35 18.55 -16.38
C LYS A 15 -0.59 17.55 -15.53
N GLU A 16 0.75 17.60 -15.58
CA GLU A 16 1.61 16.72 -14.77
C GLU A 16 1.35 16.92 -13.27
N LYS A 17 1.22 18.18 -12.85
CA LYS A 17 0.92 18.52 -11.46
C LYS A 17 -0.43 17.96 -11.01
N ARG A 18 -1.46 18.07 -11.84
CA ARG A 18 -2.78 17.53 -11.55
C ARG A 18 -2.74 15.99 -11.42
N LEU A 19 -1.95 15.34 -12.26
CA LEU A 19 -1.78 13.88 -12.21
C LEU A 19 -1.03 13.45 -10.94
N GLU A 20 -0.03 14.22 -10.52
CA GLU A 20 0.68 13.96 -9.26
C GLU A 20 -0.27 14.11 -8.07
N GLU A 21 -1.06 15.18 -8.03
CA GLU A 21 -2.04 15.40 -6.97
C GLU A 21 -3.10 14.29 -6.93
N TYR A 22 -3.56 13.84 -8.09
CA TYR A 22 -4.48 12.72 -8.19
C TYR A 22 -3.87 11.44 -7.63
N THR A 23 -2.62 11.16 -8.01
CA THR A 23 -1.90 9.97 -7.51
C THR A 23 -1.74 10.01 -6.00
N GLU A 24 -1.39 11.16 -5.44
CA GLU A 24 -1.27 11.33 -3.98
C GLU A 24 -2.59 11.07 -3.27
N LYS A 25 -3.69 11.58 -3.81
CA LYS A 25 -5.02 11.33 -3.24
C LYS A 25 -5.41 9.86 -3.27
N ILE A 26 -5.09 9.16 -4.36
CA ILE A 26 -5.35 7.72 -4.47
C ILE A 26 -4.49 6.94 -3.47
N GLN A 27 -3.22 7.33 -3.32
CA GLN A 27 -2.33 6.70 -2.33
C GLN A 27 -2.86 6.88 -0.91
N GLU A 28 -3.36 8.05 -0.56
CA GLU A 28 -3.99 8.31 0.74
C GLU A 28 -5.24 7.45 0.95
N LYS A 29 -6.08 7.31 -0.07
CA LYS A 29 -7.27 6.43 -0.02
C LYS A 29 -6.87 4.98 0.21
N VAL A 30 -5.87 4.50 -0.51
CA VAL A 30 -5.40 3.11 -0.39
C VAL A 30 -4.82 2.87 1.00
N LEU A 31 -4.01 3.81 1.51
CA LEU A 31 -3.45 3.72 2.85
C LEU A 31 -4.57 3.65 3.90
N SER A 32 -5.57 4.51 3.79
CA SER A 32 -6.71 4.53 4.70
C SER A 32 -7.52 3.24 4.65
N ARG A 33 -7.84 2.75 3.44
CA ARG A 33 -8.63 1.53 3.26
C ARG A 33 -7.88 0.27 3.68
N SER A 34 -6.56 0.22 3.47
CA SER A 34 -5.74 -0.94 3.83
C SER A 34 -5.39 -0.99 5.32
N SER A 35 -5.42 0.14 6.02
CA SER A 35 -5.01 0.22 7.42
C SER A 35 -5.81 -0.71 8.33
N GLU A 36 -7.11 -0.82 8.13
CA GLU A 36 -7.96 -1.71 8.92
C GLU A 36 -7.63 -3.18 8.66
N THR A 37 -7.44 -3.55 7.40
CA THR A 37 -7.05 -4.92 7.04
C THR A 37 -5.70 -5.28 7.65
N ILE A 38 -4.74 -4.38 7.56
CA ILE A 38 -3.41 -4.58 8.14
C ILE A 38 -3.51 -4.70 9.66
N ARG A 39 -4.30 -3.86 10.30
CA ARG A 39 -4.53 -3.92 11.75
C ARG A 39 -5.08 -5.29 12.17
N GLN A 40 -6.06 -5.79 11.44
CA GLN A 40 -6.64 -7.11 11.71
C GLN A 40 -5.60 -8.22 11.55
N LEU A 41 -4.75 -8.14 10.53
CA LEU A 41 -3.68 -9.13 10.34
C LEU A 41 -2.64 -9.08 11.45
N VAL A 42 -2.26 -7.88 11.89
CA VAL A 42 -1.31 -7.72 13.01
C VAL A 42 -1.90 -8.26 14.31
N GLU A 43 -3.18 -8.00 14.58
CA GLU A 43 -3.88 -8.57 15.73
C GLU A 43 -3.90 -10.09 15.67
N GLU A 44 -4.17 -10.65 14.50
CA GLU A 44 -4.17 -12.10 14.31
C GLU A 44 -2.78 -12.69 14.54
N ARG A 45 -1.72 -12.01 14.06
CA ARG A 45 -0.35 -12.43 14.33
C ARG A 45 -0.08 -12.49 15.86
N HIS A 46 -0.48 -11.46 16.58
CA HIS A 46 -0.32 -11.40 18.04
C HIS A 46 -1.15 -12.48 18.72
N ARG A 47 -2.37 -12.70 18.26
CA ARG A 47 -3.25 -13.75 18.81
C ARG A 47 -2.62 -15.13 18.67
N GLN A 48 -1.96 -15.40 17.56
CA GLN A 48 -1.26 -16.66 17.30
C GLN A 48 0.13 -16.69 17.94
N LYS A 49 0.54 -15.61 18.61
CA LYS A 49 1.85 -15.48 19.27
C LYS A 49 3.02 -15.66 18.31
N MET A 50 2.84 -15.22 17.05
CA MET A 50 3.89 -15.26 16.04
C MET A 50 4.65 -13.95 16.02
N THR A 51 5.97 -14.05 15.95
CA THR A 51 6.85 -12.89 15.83
C THR A 51 6.95 -12.44 14.37
N GLN A 52 7.39 -11.21 14.16
CA GLN A 52 7.70 -10.73 12.80
C GLN A 52 8.75 -11.62 12.13
N GLN A 53 9.74 -12.07 12.89
CA GLN A 53 10.80 -12.93 12.35
C GLN A 53 10.25 -14.28 11.88
N GLU A 54 9.32 -14.87 12.62
CA GLU A 54 8.68 -16.12 12.21
C GLU A 54 7.91 -15.94 10.89
N ILE A 55 7.15 -14.86 10.76
CA ILE A 55 6.48 -14.54 9.49
C ILE A 55 7.49 -14.32 8.36
N ALA A 56 8.57 -13.61 8.62
CA ALA A 56 9.64 -13.39 7.65
C ALA A 56 10.26 -14.70 7.17
N ASP A 57 10.49 -15.62 8.07
CA ASP A 57 11.07 -16.94 7.78
C ASP A 57 10.14 -17.78 6.88
N ILE A 58 8.84 -17.69 7.10
CA ILE A 58 7.84 -18.43 6.32
C ILE A 58 7.65 -17.80 4.92
N THR A 59 7.61 -16.47 4.86
CA THR A 59 7.15 -15.76 3.66
C THR A 59 8.25 -15.19 2.79
N GLY A 60 9.45 -15.01 3.35
CA GLY A 60 10.53 -14.29 2.69
C GLY A 60 10.35 -12.77 2.69
N ILE A 61 9.33 -12.24 3.36
CA ILE A 61 9.15 -10.80 3.53
C ILE A 61 10.28 -10.29 4.44
N LYS A 62 10.96 -9.22 4.02
CA LYS A 62 12.01 -8.63 4.86
C LYS A 62 11.40 -8.03 6.12
N PRO A 63 12.00 -8.27 7.30
CA PRO A 63 11.48 -7.71 8.56
C PRO A 63 11.33 -6.19 8.53
N SER A 64 12.24 -5.48 7.87
CA SER A 64 12.15 -4.02 7.74
C SER A 64 10.92 -3.57 6.93
N ASN A 65 10.58 -4.31 5.87
CA ASN A 65 9.37 -4.03 5.09
C ASN A 65 8.12 -4.31 5.92
N MET A 66 8.11 -5.42 6.63
CA MET A 66 6.99 -5.80 7.50
C MET A 66 6.76 -4.74 8.59
N ALA A 67 7.80 -4.29 9.27
CA ALA A 67 7.71 -3.25 10.28
C ALA A 67 7.11 -1.96 9.72
N ARG A 68 7.47 -1.59 8.50
CA ARG A 68 6.95 -0.38 7.84
C ARG A 68 5.46 -0.45 7.57
N PHE A 69 4.97 -1.54 6.99
CA PHE A 69 3.54 -1.63 6.70
C PHE A 69 2.71 -1.92 7.95
N GLU A 70 3.24 -2.65 8.92
CA GLU A 70 2.54 -2.88 10.20
C GLU A 70 2.33 -1.57 10.96
N SER A 71 3.28 -0.65 10.88
CA SER A 71 3.18 0.67 11.54
C SER A 71 2.35 1.69 10.75
N GLY A 72 1.88 1.34 9.55
CA GLY A 72 1.12 2.24 8.70
C GLY A 72 1.97 3.19 7.86
N GLY A 73 3.29 3.02 7.84
CA GLY A 73 4.19 3.91 7.08
C GLY A 73 4.29 3.57 5.61
N ARG A 74 3.78 2.44 5.18
CA ARG A 74 3.87 1.98 3.80
C ARG A 74 2.72 1.04 3.45
N VAL A 75 2.21 1.16 2.22
CA VAL A 75 1.23 0.20 1.67
C VAL A 75 2.01 -0.97 1.07
N PRO A 76 1.77 -2.21 1.53
CA PRO A 76 2.41 -3.38 0.92
C PRO A 76 1.77 -3.68 -0.43
N THR A 77 2.49 -4.42 -1.28
CA THR A 77 1.88 -4.97 -2.49
C THR A 77 0.83 -6.02 -2.11
N LEU A 78 -0.10 -6.31 -3.01
CA LEU A 78 -1.10 -7.35 -2.78
C LEU A 78 -0.45 -8.72 -2.56
N VAL A 79 0.63 -9.01 -3.28
CA VAL A 79 1.37 -10.28 -3.12
C VAL A 79 1.97 -10.37 -1.71
N VAL A 80 2.59 -9.31 -1.23
CA VAL A 80 3.17 -9.28 0.13
C VAL A 80 2.08 -9.46 1.18
N LEU A 81 0.96 -8.75 1.01
CA LEU A 81 -0.16 -8.83 1.95
C LEU A 81 -0.75 -10.25 1.99
N GLU A 82 -0.92 -10.87 0.83
CA GLU A 82 -1.41 -12.26 0.73
C GLU A 82 -0.44 -13.24 1.37
N LYS A 83 0.86 -13.08 1.17
CA LYS A 83 1.87 -13.92 1.84
C LYS A 83 1.77 -13.83 3.35
N TYR A 84 1.64 -12.61 3.86
CA TYR A 84 1.48 -12.37 5.30
C TYR A 84 0.23 -13.06 5.84
N ALA A 85 -0.91 -12.89 5.16
CA ALA A 85 -2.17 -13.51 5.54
C ALA A 85 -2.06 -15.04 5.53
N ASN A 86 -1.46 -15.59 4.48
CA ASN A 86 -1.30 -17.05 4.35
C ASN A 86 -0.42 -17.64 5.47
N ALA A 87 0.60 -16.92 5.91
CA ALA A 87 1.41 -17.35 7.06
C ALA A 87 0.59 -17.48 8.35
N LEU A 88 -0.53 -16.77 8.41
CA LEU A 88 -1.47 -16.82 9.55
C LEU A 88 -2.65 -17.78 9.30
N GLY A 89 -2.64 -18.51 8.20
CA GLY A 89 -3.74 -19.39 7.82
C GLY A 89 -4.96 -18.65 7.30
N LYS A 90 -4.77 -17.43 6.81
CA LYS A 90 -5.82 -16.55 6.30
C LYS A 90 -5.60 -16.25 4.83
N HIS A 91 -6.54 -15.59 4.20
CA HIS A 91 -6.38 -15.05 2.84
C HIS A 91 -7.11 -13.70 2.73
N ILE A 92 -6.68 -12.91 1.76
CA ILE A 92 -7.27 -11.61 1.48
C ILE A 92 -8.26 -11.77 0.33
N GLU A 93 -9.46 -11.25 0.47
CA GLU A 93 -10.40 -11.13 -0.63
C GLU A 93 -10.33 -9.72 -1.21
N ILE A 94 -10.40 -9.64 -2.54
CA ILE A 94 -10.37 -8.38 -3.27
C ILE A 94 -11.70 -8.24 -4.00
N LYS A 95 -12.36 -7.12 -3.80
CA LYS A 95 -13.67 -6.84 -4.39
C LYS A 95 -13.66 -5.50 -5.11
N ILE A 96 -14.42 -5.42 -6.19
CA ILE A 96 -14.71 -4.17 -6.86
C ILE A 96 -16.02 -3.65 -6.27
N CYS A 97 -15.96 -2.43 -5.74
CA CYS A 97 -17.13 -1.78 -5.14
C CYS A 97 -17.39 -0.45 -5.84
N ASP A 98 -18.64 -0.02 -5.84
CA ASP A 98 -19.00 1.32 -6.30
C ASP A 98 -18.44 2.34 -5.30
N ASP A 99 -17.93 3.45 -5.84
CA ASP A 99 -17.29 4.47 -5.01
C ASP A 99 -18.31 5.48 -4.45
#